data_39dd005a3ef4c69b880a532c745634c5
#
_entry.id   39dd005a3ef4c69b880a532c745634c5
#
_cell.length_a   1.000
_cell.length_b   1.000
_cell.length_c   1.000
_cell.angle_alpha   90.00
_cell.angle_beta   90.00
_cell.angle_gamma   90.00
#
_symmetry.space_group_name_H-M   'P 1'
#
loop_
_entity.id
_entity.type
_entity.pdbx_description
1 polymer ?
#
loop_
_entity_poly.entity_id
_entity_poly.type
_entity_poly.pdbx_seq_one_letter_code
_entity_poly.pdbx_strand_id
1 'polypeptide(L)'
;MNETTQESSIAALLRDEILRGQYREGERLPSERDLAERFGVHRSTVRSAVKRLEQLGIAEVRPGGARVNPIAEASLDVLEPWLALNDPPDADLVDQILDTLNGFLAHAARVGTERASSEERAGILAILSEMIESAPSERRRGELFE
;
A
#
# COMPACT_ATOMS: atom_id res chain seq x y z
N MET A 1 -26.61 6.44 6.68
CA MET A 1 -25.26 5.98 6.36
C MET A 1 -24.94 4.89 7.38
N ASN A 2 -24.57 3.69 6.92
CA ASN A 2 -24.45 2.53 7.80
C ASN A 2 -23.18 2.68 8.69
N GLU A 3 -23.19 2.20 9.93
CA GLU A 3 -22.10 2.34 10.93
C GLU A 3 -20.75 1.79 10.38
N THR A 4 -20.78 0.68 9.64
CA THR A 4 -19.62 0.09 8.97
C THR A 4 -19.01 1.00 7.89
N THR A 5 -19.83 1.81 7.20
CA THR A 5 -19.37 2.77 6.19
C THR A 5 -18.66 3.96 6.85
N GLN A 6 -19.19 4.43 7.99
CA GLN A 6 -18.56 5.50 8.76
C GLN A 6 -17.22 5.09 9.35
N GLU A 7 -17.14 3.88 9.92
CA GLU A 7 -15.90 3.28 10.43
C GLU A 7 -14.81 3.24 9.35
N SER A 8 -15.15 2.71 8.16
CA SER A 8 -14.22 2.60 7.05
C SER A 8 -13.74 3.97 6.56
N SER A 9 -14.64 4.96 6.48
CA SER A 9 -14.30 6.32 6.08
C SER A 9 -13.38 7.00 7.09
N ILE A 10 -13.62 6.85 8.40
CA ILE A 10 -12.79 7.42 9.46
C ILE A 10 -11.40 6.76 9.45
N ALA A 11 -11.35 5.43 9.31
CA ALA A 11 -10.08 4.72 9.22
C ALA A 11 -9.25 5.19 8.01
N ALA A 12 -9.89 5.39 6.85
CA ALA A 12 -9.22 5.91 5.66
C ALA A 12 -8.69 7.34 5.87
N LEU A 13 -9.49 8.24 6.45
CA LEU A 13 -9.05 9.61 6.73
C LEU A 13 -7.86 9.65 7.70
N LEU A 14 -7.91 8.89 8.79
CA LEU A 14 -6.82 8.84 9.76
C LEU A 14 -5.56 8.18 9.16
N ARG A 15 -5.72 7.12 8.36
CA ARG A 15 -4.62 6.52 7.61
C ARG A 15 -3.93 7.55 6.72
N ASP A 16 -4.70 8.28 5.94
CA ASP A 16 -4.17 9.28 5.00
C ASP A 16 -3.48 10.43 5.75
N GLU A 17 -3.99 10.85 6.91
CA GLU A 17 -3.33 11.83 7.78
C GLU A 17 -1.98 11.33 8.31
N ILE A 18 -1.90 10.05 8.72
CA ILE A 18 -0.66 9.41 9.15
C ILE A 18 0.33 9.33 7.99
N LEU A 19 -0.09 8.83 6.84
CA LEU A 19 0.77 8.67 5.66
C LEU A 19 1.28 10.01 5.11
N ARG A 20 0.51 11.10 5.27
CA ARG A 20 0.95 12.48 4.97
C ARG A 20 1.87 13.08 6.02
N GLY A 21 2.19 12.35 7.10
CA GLY A 21 3.07 12.83 8.16
C GLY A 21 2.43 13.88 9.08
N GLN A 22 1.09 14.00 9.11
CA GLN A 22 0.41 14.91 10.05
C GLN A 22 0.57 14.43 11.50
N TYR A 23 0.81 13.14 11.70
CA TYR A 23 1.23 12.54 12.97
C TYR A 23 2.58 11.87 12.77
N ARG A 24 3.54 12.18 13.63
CA ARG A 24 4.90 11.63 13.58
C ARG A 24 4.95 10.23 14.17
N GLU A 25 5.95 9.45 13.77
CA GLU A 25 6.25 8.17 14.40
C GLU A 25 6.37 8.31 15.93
N GLY A 26 5.73 7.40 16.66
CA GLY A 26 5.63 7.42 18.12
C GLY A 26 4.65 8.44 18.68
N GLU A 27 4.14 9.35 17.87
CA GLU A 27 3.17 10.35 18.29
C GLU A 27 1.84 9.71 18.66
N ARG A 28 1.21 10.27 19.69
CA ARG A 28 -0.11 9.81 20.14
C ARG A 28 -1.19 10.41 19.27
N LEU A 29 -2.08 9.56 18.75
CA LEU A 29 -3.30 10.01 18.10
C LEU A 29 -4.23 10.70 19.12
N PRO A 30 -5.10 11.63 18.66
CA PRO A 30 -6.13 12.20 19.52
C PRO A 30 -6.96 11.12 20.19
N SER A 31 -7.51 11.43 21.38
CA SER A 31 -8.29 10.44 22.13
C SER A 31 -9.54 10.01 21.37
N GLU A 32 -10.06 8.79 21.66
CA GLU A 32 -11.32 8.32 21.09
C GLU A 32 -12.46 9.34 21.29
N ARG A 33 -12.42 10.11 22.37
CA ARG A 33 -13.41 11.17 22.63
C ARG A 33 -13.26 12.32 21.67
N ASP A 34 -12.02 12.80 21.48
CA ASP A 34 -11.76 13.97 20.64
C ASP A 34 -11.99 13.63 19.16
N LEU A 35 -11.65 12.40 18.73
CA LEU A 35 -11.95 11.89 17.38
C LEU A 35 -13.46 11.71 17.19
N ALA A 36 -14.18 11.21 18.19
CA ALA A 36 -15.64 11.07 18.13
C ALA A 36 -16.35 12.44 17.99
N GLU A 37 -15.86 13.44 18.71
CA GLU A 37 -16.33 14.82 18.61
C GLU A 37 -15.99 15.41 17.21
N ARG A 38 -14.74 15.25 16.75
CA ARG A 38 -14.28 15.74 15.45
C ARG A 38 -15.08 15.18 14.27
N PHE A 39 -15.42 13.90 14.31
CA PHE A 39 -16.13 13.20 13.22
C PHE A 39 -17.63 13.12 13.40
N GLY A 40 -18.16 13.58 14.55
CA GLY A 40 -19.59 13.55 14.83
C GLY A 40 -20.16 12.13 14.93
N VAL A 41 -19.41 11.18 15.49
CA VAL A 41 -19.77 9.76 15.59
C VAL A 41 -19.66 9.24 17.03
N HIS A 42 -20.13 7.99 17.26
CA HIS A 42 -19.95 7.33 18.54
C HIS A 42 -18.49 6.89 18.75
N ARG A 43 -18.05 6.83 20.03
CA ARG A 43 -16.70 6.36 20.38
C ARG A 43 -16.43 4.91 19.95
N SER A 44 -17.48 4.07 19.90
CA SER A 44 -17.39 2.70 19.39
C SER A 44 -16.91 2.67 17.93
N THR A 45 -17.45 3.56 17.08
CA THR A 45 -17.07 3.68 15.67
C THR A 45 -15.62 4.10 15.52
N VAL A 46 -15.18 5.08 16.32
CA VAL A 46 -13.77 5.51 16.36
C VAL A 46 -12.86 4.36 16.81
N ARG A 47 -13.25 3.63 17.86
CA ARG A 47 -12.46 2.48 18.33
C ARG A 47 -12.30 1.41 17.26
N SER A 48 -13.36 1.11 16.51
CA SER A 48 -13.30 0.19 15.38
C SER A 48 -12.40 0.72 14.27
N ALA A 49 -12.47 2.03 13.95
CA ALA A 49 -11.57 2.66 12.97
C ALA A 49 -10.09 2.57 13.40
N VAL A 50 -9.78 2.86 14.66
CA VAL A 50 -8.41 2.76 15.21
C VAL A 50 -7.90 1.31 15.18
N LYS A 51 -8.75 0.31 15.45
CA LYS A 51 -8.38 -1.11 15.28
C LYS A 51 -8.01 -1.46 13.84
N ARG A 52 -8.62 -0.83 12.84
CA ARG A 52 -8.22 -1.03 11.44
C ARG A 52 -6.85 -0.44 11.16
N LEU A 53 -6.50 0.71 11.74
CA LEU A 53 -5.13 1.23 11.66
C LEU A 53 -4.11 0.29 12.30
N GLU A 54 -4.48 -0.34 13.40
CA GLU A 54 -3.66 -1.35 14.07
C GLU A 54 -3.48 -2.61 13.19
N GLN A 55 -4.55 -3.08 12.52
CA GLN A 55 -4.47 -4.18 11.54
C GLN A 55 -3.56 -3.84 10.34
N LEU A 56 -3.54 -2.58 9.92
CA LEU A 56 -2.63 -2.09 8.87
C LEU A 56 -1.20 -1.90 9.38
N GLY A 57 -0.93 -2.08 10.67
CA GLY A 57 0.39 -1.91 11.26
C GLY A 57 0.86 -0.45 11.41
N ILE A 58 0.03 0.54 11.04
CA ILE A 58 0.40 1.97 11.07
C ILE A 58 0.11 2.65 12.41
N ALA A 59 -0.59 1.97 13.31
CA ALA A 59 -0.81 2.42 14.67
C ALA A 59 -0.85 1.22 15.64
N GLU A 60 -0.57 1.48 16.91
CA GLU A 60 -0.65 0.50 17.99
C GLU A 60 -1.51 1.07 19.13
N VAL A 61 -2.42 0.25 19.66
CA VAL A 61 -3.25 0.60 20.81
C VAL A 61 -2.52 0.21 22.10
N ARG A 62 -2.18 1.21 22.91
CA ARG A 62 -1.50 1.04 24.22
C ARG A 62 -2.33 1.62 25.36
N PRO A 63 -2.02 1.25 26.62
CA PRO A 63 -2.56 1.97 27.76
C PRO A 63 -2.30 3.48 27.62
N GLY A 64 -3.37 4.27 27.60
CA GLY A 64 -3.30 5.72 27.38
C GLY A 64 -3.61 6.18 25.96
N GLY A 65 -3.84 5.30 25.00
CA GLY A 65 -4.32 5.64 23.64
C GLY A 65 -3.48 5.04 22.51
N ALA A 66 -3.90 5.29 21.28
CA ALA A 66 -3.19 4.81 20.10
C ALA A 66 -1.97 5.69 19.76
N ARG A 67 -0.91 5.07 19.24
CA ARG A 67 0.32 5.73 18.77
C ARG A 67 0.64 5.29 17.34
N VAL A 68 1.25 6.19 16.59
CA VAL A 68 1.71 5.92 15.22
C VAL A 68 2.94 5.02 15.27
N ASN A 69 2.92 3.95 14.48
CA ASN A 69 4.06 3.05 14.32
C ASN A 69 5.03 3.56 13.24
N PRO A 70 6.30 3.08 13.24
CA PRO A 70 7.19 3.23 12.09
C PRO A 70 6.54 2.68 10.82
N ILE A 71 6.67 3.39 9.71
CA ILE A 71 6.10 2.93 8.41
C ILE A 71 6.67 1.58 7.98
N ALA A 72 7.88 1.24 8.41
CA ALA A 72 8.50 -0.06 8.16
C ALA A 72 7.75 -1.25 8.78
N GLU A 73 6.86 -1.01 9.73
CA GLU A 73 6.00 -2.03 10.36
C GLU A 73 4.63 -2.16 9.68
N ALA A 74 4.35 -1.29 8.70
CA ALA A 74 3.07 -1.28 8.00
C ALA A 74 2.87 -2.53 7.12
N SER A 75 1.61 -2.98 7.03
CA SER A 75 1.20 -3.98 6.04
C SER A 75 1.38 -3.46 4.62
N LEU A 76 1.64 -4.36 3.66
CA LEU A 76 1.65 -4.03 2.24
C LEU A 76 0.32 -3.48 1.72
N ASP A 77 -0.79 -3.72 2.43
CA ASP A 77 -2.11 -3.17 2.12
C ASP A 77 -2.14 -1.62 2.19
N VAL A 78 -1.10 -1.01 2.76
CA VAL A 78 -0.94 0.44 2.84
C VAL A 78 -0.37 1.03 1.54
N LEU A 79 0.27 0.23 0.68
CA LEU A 79 0.94 0.73 -0.54
C LEU A 79 -0.03 1.38 -1.53
N GLU A 80 -1.16 0.75 -1.83
CA GLU A 80 -2.15 1.31 -2.75
C GLU A 80 -2.67 2.68 -2.27
N PRO A 81 -3.21 2.81 -1.04
CA PRO A 81 -3.63 4.12 -0.54
C PRO A 81 -2.48 5.13 -0.44
N TRP A 82 -1.25 4.70 -0.16
CA TRP A 82 -0.10 5.60 -0.12
C TRP A 82 0.23 6.17 -1.50
N LEU A 83 0.26 5.33 -2.53
CA LEU A 83 0.44 5.78 -3.92
C LEU A 83 -0.67 6.75 -4.37
N ALA A 84 -1.90 6.52 -3.90
CA ALA A 84 -3.06 7.36 -4.24
C ALA A 84 -3.12 8.71 -3.48
N LEU A 85 -2.20 8.98 -2.54
CA LEU A 85 -2.19 10.25 -1.79
C LEU A 85 -1.82 11.47 -2.64
N ASN A 86 -1.05 11.26 -3.69
CA ASN A 86 -0.59 12.30 -4.61
C ASN A 86 -1.03 11.97 -6.04
N ASP A 87 -1.30 13.00 -6.82
CA ASP A 87 -1.58 12.90 -8.24
C ASP A 87 -0.71 13.93 -8.99
N PRO A 88 0.32 13.49 -9.73
CA PRO A 88 0.78 12.10 -9.90
C PRO A 88 1.38 11.49 -8.62
N PRO A 89 1.46 10.15 -8.54
CA PRO A 89 2.11 9.44 -7.44
C PRO A 89 3.57 9.86 -7.26
N ASP A 90 4.08 9.70 -6.03
CA ASP A 90 5.49 9.96 -5.72
C ASP A 90 6.41 9.04 -6.55
N ALA A 91 7.20 9.64 -7.43
CA ALA A 91 8.06 8.91 -8.36
C ALA A 91 9.13 8.06 -7.63
N ASP A 92 9.72 8.59 -6.56
CA ASP A 92 10.73 7.87 -5.78
C ASP A 92 10.14 6.63 -5.10
N LEU A 93 8.91 6.74 -4.60
CA LEU A 93 8.19 5.59 -4.02
C LEU A 93 7.85 4.55 -5.09
N VAL A 94 7.38 4.99 -6.26
CA VAL A 94 7.11 4.10 -7.41
C VAL A 94 8.38 3.35 -7.83
N ASP A 95 9.50 4.03 -7.97
CA ASP A 95 10.77 3.43 -8.37
C ASP A 95 11.25 2.39 -7.34
N GLN A 96 11.16 2.68 -6.04
CA GLN A 96 11.52 1.73 -4.98
C GLN A 96 10.66 0.46 -5.01
N ILE A 97 9.35 0.61 -5.27
CA ILE A 97 8.43 -0.52 -5.41
C ILE A 97 8.81 -1.36 -6.64
N LEU A 98 9.04 -0.72 -7.79
CA LEU A 98 9.41 -1.39 -9.03
C LEU A 98 10.76 -2.12 -8.91
N ASP A 99 11.77 -1.52 -8.29
CA ASP A 99 13.06 -2.15 -8.04
C ASP A 99 12.93 -3.38 -7.15
N THR A 100 12.11 -3.30 -6.10
CA THR A 100 11.84 -4.43 -5.22
C THR A 100 11.15 -5.57 -5.96
N LEU A 101 10.10 -5.24 -6.74
CA LEU A 101 9.38 -6.22 -7.56
C LEU A 101 10.26 -6.86 -8.62
N ASN A 102 11.10 -6.08 -9.30
CA ASN A 102 12.03 -6.57 -10.30
C ASN A 102 13.04 -7.57 -9.69
N GLY A 103 13.57 -7.25 -8.51
CA GLY A 103 14.46 -8.16 -7.78
C GLY A 103 13.77 -9.48 -7.43
N PHE A 104 12.53 -9.42 -6.99
CA PHE A 104 11.73 -10.60 -6.64
C PHE A 104 11.40 -11.45 -7.88
N LEU A 105 10.97 -10.80 -8.98
CA LEU A 105 10.65 -11.47 -10.23
C LEU A 105 11.89 -12.11 -10.86
N ALA A 106 13.02 -11.42 -10.86
CA ALA A 106 14.28 -11.97 -11.37
C ALA A 106 14.72 -13.20 -10.58
N HIS A 107 14.60 -13.17 -9.25
CA HIS A 107 14.89 -14.32 -8.40
C HIS A 107 13.92 -15.48 -8.69
N ALA A 108 12.63 -15.22 -8.76
CA ALA A 108 11.63 -16.24 -9.05
C ALA A 108 11.83 -16.88 -10.44
N ALA A 109 12.14 -16.07 -11.46
CA ALA A 109 12.42 -16.53 -12.81
C ALA A 109 13.67 -17.44 -12.84
N ARG A 110 14.75 -17.06 -12.13
CA ARG A 110 15.96 -17.86 -12.03
C ARG A 110 15.66 -19.21 -11.38
N VAL A 111 15.02 -19.23 -10.20
CA VAL A 111 14.69 -20.47 -9.49
C VAL A 111 13.71 -21.33 -10.30
N GLY A 112 12.73 -20.70 -10.96
CA GLY A 112 11.78 -21.40 -11.82
C GLY A 112 12.46 -22.07 -12.99
N THR A 113 13.35 -21.36 -13.72
CA THR A 113 14.08 -21.92 -14.87
C THR A 113 15.09 -22.99 -14.47
N GLU A 114 15.74 -22.89 -13.32
CA GLU A 114 16.65 -23.93 -12.80
C GLU A 114 15.91 -25.25 -12.51
N ARG A 115 14.66 -25.19 -12.08
CA ARG A 115 13.83 -26.35 -11.73
C ARG A 115 12.99 -26.89 -12.87
N ALA A 116 12.79 -26.10 -13.91
CA ALA A 116 11.95 -26.43 -15.05
C ALA A 116 12.56 -27.55 -15.90
N SER A 117 11.72 -28.44 -16.41
CA SER A 117 12.06 -29.40 -17.47
C SER A 117 12.43 -28.71 -18.78
N SER A 118 13.01 -29.44 -19.73
CA SER A 118 13.34 -28.91 -21.05
C SER A 118 12.10 -28.43 -21.83
N GLU A 119 10.96 -29.11 -21.66
CA GLU A 119 9.70 -28.77 -22.30
C GLU A 119 9.11 -27.49 -21.71
N GLU A 120 9.09 -27.35 -20.38
CA GLU A 120 8.63 -26.12 -19.70
C GLU A 120 9.50 -24.91 -20.06
N ARG A 121 10.83 -25.10 -20.14
CA ARG A 121 11.73 -24.02 -20.59
C ARG A 121 11.46 -23.58 -22.03
N ALA A 122 11.19 -24.52 -22.93
CA ALA A 122 10.83 -24.20 -24.30
C ALA A 122 9.50 -23.42 -24.36
N GLY A 123 8.51 -23.81 -23.55
CA GLY A 123 7.24 -23.08 -23.42
C GLY A 123 7.42 -21.67 -22.91
N ILE A 124 8.24 -21.48 -21.86
CA ILE A 124 8.55 -20.13 -21.32
C ILE A 124 9.21 -19.26 -22.39
N LEU A 125 10.20 -19.79 -23.13
CA LEU A 125 10.87 -19.04 -24.18
C LEU A 125 9.93 -18.63 -25.32
N ALA A 126 8.98 -19.50 -25.71
CA ALA A 126 7.96 -19.19 -26.71
C ALA A 126 7.07 -18.00 -26.26
N ILE A 127 6.58 -18.04 -25.02
CA ILE A 127 5.76 -16.95 -24.44
C ILE A 127 6.55 -15.65 -24.38
N LEU A 128 7.80 -15.68 -23.92
CA LEU A 128 8.65 -14.48 -23.84
C LEU A 128 8.89 -13.89 -25.23
N SER A 129 9.13 -14.71 -26.25
CA SER A 129 9.29 -14.26 -27.64
C SER A 129 8.05 -13.54 -28.14
N GLU A 130 6.88 -14.12 -27.92
CA GLU A 130 5.58 -13.52 -28.29
C GLU A 130 5.35 -12.18 -27.54
N MET A 131 5.67 -12.11 -26.26
CA MET A 131 5.57 -10.88 -25.46
C MET A 131 6.49 -9.77 -26.02
N ILE A 132 7.73 -10.11 -26.39
CA ILE A 132 8.69 -9.14 -26.96
C ILE A 132 8.19 -8.63 -28.31
N GLU A 133 7.67 -9.51 -29.17
CA GLU A 133 7.11 -9.14 -30.49
C GLU A 133 5.85 -8.27 -30.37
N SER A 134 5.03 -8.52 -29.35
CA SER A 134 3.79 -7.76 -29.09
C SER A 134 4.01 -6.48 -28.27
N ALA A 135 5.19 -6.28 -27.69
CA ALA A 135 5.49 -5.11 -26.88
C ALA A 135 5.37 -3.82 -27.71
N PRO A 136 4.70 -2.75 -27.21
CA PRO A 136 4.64 -1.48 -27.90
C PRO A 136 6.05 -0.94 -28.12
N SER A 137 6.35 -0.48 -29.34
CA SER A 137 7.64 0.18 -29.60
C SER A 137 7.85 1.36 -28.64
N GLU A 138 9.10 1.69 -28.33
CA GLU A 138 9.43 2.82 -27.43
C GLU A 138 8.77 4.15 -27.82
N ARG A 139 8.49 4.33 -29.12
CA ARG A 139 7.77 5.49 -29.65
C ARG A 139 6.33 5.60 -29.12
N ARG A 140 5.64 4.48 -28.89
CA ARG A 140 4.27 4.44 -28.34
C ARG A 140 4.23 4.66 -26.83
N ARG A 141 5.32 4.40 -26.13
CA ARG A 141 5.41 4.66 -24.69
C ARG A 141 5.55 6.15 -24.39
N GLY A 142 6.26 6.92 -25.23
CA GLY A 142 6.34 8.37 -25.11
C GLY A 142 5.02 9.09 -25.32
N GLU A 143 4.17 8.60 -26.25
CA GLU A 143 2.86 9.20 -26.56
C GLU A 143 1.77 8.96 -25.51
N LEU A 144 1.99 8.04 -24.56
CA LEU A 144 1.04 7.72 -23.45
C LEU A 144 1.29 8.56 -22.20
N PHE A 145 2.37 9.32 -22.16
CA PHE A 145 2.79 10.16 -21.01
C PHE A 145 2.93 11.66 -21.38
N GLU A 146 2.50 12.08 -22.57
CA GLU A 146 2.26 13.47 -22.94
C GLU A 146 0.75 13.83 -22.80
#